data_232abe765f745664798b06bb09394898
#
_entry.id   232abe765f745664798b06bb09394898
#
_cell.length_a   1.000
_cell.length_b   1.000
_cell.length_c   1.000
_cell.angle_alpha   90.00
_cell.angle_beta   90.00
_cell.angle_gamma   90.00
#
_symmetry.space_group_name_H-M   'P 1'
#
loop_
_entity.id
_entity.type
_entity.pdbx_description
1 polymer ?
#
loop_
_entity_poly.entity_id
_entity_poly.type
_entity_poly.pdbx_seq_one_letter_code
_entity_poly.pdbx_strand_id
1 'polypeptide(L)'
;LSRNFRMDGGLTAGLDYASGDAAVIMTADLQDPPELITEFIAKWEEGYENVYMIVTKRTDAGWIRSFNSRAFYWLAGKLTDNRIPRNASDFRLVDRKVYETVRQLDERNRFVRGLFAWVGFRSTGIEHERPERFGGTSKAHSFKVIDLAFKGIFAHSYVPLRLITLIGVVLSVLAVVTTVVMALVWFAIGVPFAGFGTLFSLVVLLFGLLFLMMGIVSEYLGLVYEEVKQRPNFIVRGDIGFNGPADGGQTGDLPR
;
A
#
# COMPACT_ATOMS: atom_id res chain seq x y z
N LEU A 1 -15.09 -17.84 4.10
CA LEU A 1 -14.59 -17.50 2.77
C LEU A 1 -14.25 -18.77 1.98
N SER A 2 -14.34 -18.73 0.63
CA SER A 2 -14.08 -19.90 -0.23
C SER A 2 -12.62 -20.33 -0.26
N ARG A 3 -11.70 -19.41 0.00
CA ARG A 3 -10.25 -19.63 0.13
C ARG A 3 -9.63 -18.60 1.07
N ASN A 4 -8.33 -18.66 1.30
CA ASN A 4 -7.61 -17.61 2.00
C ASN A 4 -7.41 -16.37 1.09
N PHE A 5 -8.16 -15.31 1.35
CA PHE A 5 -8.08 -14.00 0.65
C PHE A 5 -7.13 -13.03 1.36
N ARG A 6 -6.25 -13.52 2.24
CA ARG A 6 -5.33 -12.75 3.07
C ARG A 6 -6.08 -11.81 4.04
N MET A 7 -5.33 -10.90 4.65
CA MET A 7 -5.85 -10.01 5.70
C MET A 7 -6.86 -9.01 5.12
N ASP A 8 -6.50 -8.29 4.06
CA ASP A 8 -7.36 -7.25 3.49
C ASP A 8 -8.69 -7.81 2.96
N GLY A 9 -8.69 -8.99 2.32
CA GLY A 9 -9.93 -9.66 1.90
C GLY A 9 -10.79 -10.13 3.08
N GLY A 10 -10.17 -10.58 4.17
CA GLY A 10 -10.88 -10.93 5.42
C GLY A 10 -11.49 -9.72 6.10
N LEU A 11 -10.74 -8.61 6.18
CA LEU A 11 -11.22 -7.34 6.73
C LEU A 11 -12.37 -6.77 5.91
N THR A 12 -12.23 -6.77 4.57
CA THR A 12 -13.29 -6.32 3.67
C THR A 12 -14.57 -7.13 3.89
N ALA A 13 -14.46 -8.46 3.95
CA ALA A 13 -15.62 -9.31 4.22
C ALA A 13 -16.26 -8.99 5.59
N GLY A 14 -15.45 -8.82 6.64
CA GLY A 14 -15.96 -8.45 7.96
C GLY A 14 -16.69 -7.10 7.97
N LEU A 15 -16.15 -6.11 7.27
CA LEU A 15 -16.77 -4.80 7.15
C LEU A 15 -18.07 -4.85 6.34
N ASP A 16 -18.15 -5.68 5.29
CA ASP A 16 -19.36 -5.84 4.49
C ASP A 16 -20.52 -6.46 5.27
N TYR A 17 -20.20 -7.31 6.25
CA TYR A 17 -21.20 -7.92 7.15
C TYR A 17 -21.44 -7.12 8.45
N ALA A 18 -20.68 -6.05 8.69
CA ALA A 18 -20.89 -5.20 9.84
C ALA A 18 -22.22 -4.43 9.76
N SER A 19 -23.01 -4.44 10.84
CA SER A 19 -24.32 -3.77 10.92
C SER A 19 -24.49 -2.91 12.18
N GLY A 20 -23.50 -2.89 13.08
CA GLY A 20 -23.50 -2.10 14.32
C GLY A 20 -23.29 -0.61 14.08
N ASP A 21 -23.48 0.22 15.10
CA ASP A 21 -23.19 1.67 15.04
C ASP A 21 -21.69 1.94 14.95
N ALA A 22 -20.88 1.00 15.42
CA ALA A 22 -19.44 0.96 15.23
C ALA A 22 -18.98 -0.48 14.98
N ALA A 23 -17.81 -0.63 14.35
CA ALA A 23 -17.15 -1.93 14.14
C ALA A 23 -15.75 -1.92 14.73
N VAL A 24 -15.40 -2.99 15.47
CA VAL A 24 -14.05 -3.19 15.99
C VAL A 24 -13.30 -4.17 15.09
N ILE A 25 -12.16 -3.75 14.57
CA ILE A 25 -11.24 -4.58 13.81
C ILE A 25 -10.15 -5.06 14.75
N MET A 26 -9.97 -6.37 14.85
CA MET A 26 -9.04 -7.02 15.77
C MET A 26 -8.39 -8.23 15.11
N THR A 27 -7.10 -8.46 15.38
CA THR A 27 -6.41 -9.67 14.90
C THR A 27 -6.59 -10.84 15.86
N ALA A 28 -6.68 -12.05 15.31
CA ALA A 28 -6.88 -13.27 16.11
C ALA A 28 -5.58 -13.86 16.71
N ASP A 29 -4.45 -13.14 16.63
CA ASP A 29 -3.14 -13.60 17.11
C ASP A 29 -2.85 -13.23 18.58
N LEU A 30 -3.85 -12.74 19.30
CA LEU A 30 -3.80 -12.32 20.70
C LEU A 30 -2.78 -11.20 20.99
N GLN A 31 -2.39 -10.47 19.99
CA GLN A 31 -1.51 -9.30 20.16
C GLN A 31 -2.28 -7.99 20.37
N ASP A 32 -3.56 -8.00 20.10
CA ASP A 32 -4.44 -6.86 20.25
C ASP A 32 -5.25 -7.05 21.56
N PRO A 33 -5.00 -6.24 22.61
CA PRO A 33 -5.65 -6.41 23.92
C PRO A 33 -7.12 -5.97 23.85
N PRO A 34 -8.08 -6.86 24.10
CA PRO A 34 -9.50 -6.52 24.01
C PRO A 34 -9.94 -5.48 25.06
N GLU A 35 -9.17 -5.29 26.11
CA GLU A 35 -9.41 -4.29 27.16
C GLU A 35 -9.41 -2.85 26.61
N LEU A 36 -8.64 -2.60 25.54
CA LEU A 36 -8.60 -1.29 24.86
C LEU A 36 -9.91 -0.94 24.16
N ILE A 37 -10.79 -1.90 23.93
CA ILE A 37 -12.09 -1.63 23.28
C ILE A 37 -12.91 -0.63 24.11
N THR A 38 -12.85 -0.70 25.43
CA THR A 38 -13.53 0.26 26.30
C THR A 38 -13.01 1.68 26.14
N GLU A 39 -11.70 1.84 25.98
CA GLU A 39 -11.08 3.14 25.72
C GLU A 39 -11.42 3.63 24.31
N PHE A 40 -11.48 2.73 23.33
CA PHE A 40 -11.91 3.08 21.97
C PHE A 40 -13.36 3.59 21.97
N ILE A 41 -14.25 2.93 22.71
CA ILE A 41 -15.65 3.37 22.83
C ILE A 41 -15.73 4.75 23.48
N ALA A 42 -14.99 4.99 24.56
CA ALA A 42 -14.96 6.31 25.20
C ALA A 42 -14.52 7.41 24.23
N LYS A 43 -13.49 7.18 23.41
CA LYS A 43 -13.05 8.12 22.39
C LYS A 43 -14.07 8.28 21.26
N TRP A 44 -14.77 7.23 20.88
CA TRP A 44 -15.84 7.30 19.90
C TRP A 44 -17.02 8.12 20.42
N GLU A 45 -17.40 7.99 21.68
CA GLU A 45 -18.41 8.80 22.35
C GLU A 45 -18.01 10.31 22.45
N GLU A 46 -16.70 10.61 22.50
CA GLU A 46 -16.15 11.96 22.37
C GLU A 46 -16.28 12.55 20.93
N GLY A 47 -16.81 11.73 19.98
CA GLY A 47 -17.03 12.13 18.60
C GLY A 47 -15.85 11.85 17.64
N TYR A 48 -14.91 10.97 18.02
CA TYR A 48 -13.93 10.44 17.07
C TYR A 48 -14.54 9.28 16.29
N GLU A 49 -14.39 9.31 14.97
CA GLU A 49 -15.03 8.34 14.06
C GLU A 49 -14.12 7.15 13.72
N ASN A 50 -12.81 7.29 13.95
CA ASN A 50 -11.81 6.24 13.75
C ASN A 50 -10.79 6.30 14.90
N VAL A 51 -10.85 5.34 15.80
CA VAL A 51 -9.94 5.22 16.96
C VAL A 51 -9.06 3.99 16.78
N TYR A 52 -7.72 4.16 16.78
CA TYR A 52 -6.78 3.08 16.51
C TYR A 52 -5.69 3.00 17.57
N MET A 53 -5.10 1.81 17.72
CA MET A 53 -3.96 1.61 18.60
C MET A 53 -2.66 2.10 17.93
N ILE A 54 -1.84 2.84 18.68
CA ILE A 54 -0.47 3.22 18.32
C ILE A 54 0.49 2.32 19.12
N VAL A 55 1.32 1.57 18.41
CA VAL A 55 2.30 0.68 19.04
C VAL A 55 3.52 1.47 19.49
N THR A 56 3.73 1.62 20.81
CA THR A 56 4.81 2.42 21.40
C THR A 56 6.14 1.69 21.51
N LYS A 57 6.14 0.39 21.81
CA LYS A 57 7.35 -0.46 21.86
C LYS A 57 7.19 -1.71 21.02
N ARG A 58 8.20 -2.04 20.23
CA ARG A 58 8.40 -3.34 19.60
C ARG A 58 9.62 -3.99 20.26
N THR A 59 9.38 -4.96 21.12
CA THR A 59 10.42 -5.65 21.89
C THR A 59 11.41 -6.43 21.01
N ASP A 60 11.06 -6.74 19.74
CA ASP A 60 11.81 -7.66 18.86
C ASP A 60 12.48 -7.02 17.63
N ALA A 61 12.63 -5.71 17.57
CA ALA A 61 13.20 -5.08 16.38
C ALA A 61 14.74 -4.97 16.47
N GLY A 62 15.45 -5.90 15.86
CA GLY A 62 16.88 -5.76 15.59
C GLY A 62 17.20 -4.45 14.84
N TRP A 63 18.36 -3.86 15.07
CA TRP A 63 18.82 -2.56 14.56
C TRP A 63 18.59 -2.35 13.04
N ILE A 64 18.90 -3.35 12.20
CA ILE A 64 18.71 -3.30 10.74
C ILE A 64 17.22 -3.19 10.37
N ARG A 65 16.35 -3.90 11.10
CA ARG A 65 14.91 -3.89 10.89
C ARG A 65 14.28 -2.55 11.27
N SER A 66 14.80 -1.91 12.31
CA SER A 66 14.38 -0.58 12.76
C SER A 66 14.76 0.50 11.74
N PHE A 67 15.96 0.43 11.16
CA PHE A 67 16.41 1.37 10.11
C PHE A 67 15.57 1.26 8.84
N ASN A 68 15.37 0.03 8.33
CA ASN A 68 14.54 -0.21 7.15
C ASN A 68 13.09 0.23 7.37
N SER A 69 12.55 0.02 8.57
CA SER A 69 11.21 0.48 8.92
C SER A 69 11.11 2.01 8.95
N ARG A 70 12.10 2.71 9.51
CA ARG A 70 12.14 4.19 9.52
C ARG A 70 12.24 4.77 8.12
N ALA A 71 13.14 4.23 7.28
CA ALA A 71 13.29 4.64 5.89
C ALA A 71 12.00 4.43 5.10
N PHE A 72 11.35 3.26 5.29
CA PHE A 72 10.06 2.97 4.67
C PHE A 72 8.96 3.94 5.10
N TYR A 73 8.75 4.15 6.41
CA TYR A 73 7.71 5.06 6.88
C TYR A 73 7.99 6.52 6.53
N TRP A 74 9.26 6.93 6.45
CA TRP A 74 9.64 8.26 5.97
C TRP A 74 9.28 8.42 4.48
N LEU A 75 9.64 7.43 3.66
CA LEU A 75 9.35 7.43 2.24
C LEU A 75 7.84 7.33 1.98
N ALA A 76 7.16 6.38 2.62
CA ALA A 76 5.71 6.21 2.52
C ALA A 76 4.97 7.48 2.98
N GLY A 77 5.38 8.09 4.09
CA GLY A 77 4.79 9.36 4.57
C GLY A 77 4.93 10.48 3.55
N LYS A 78 6.12 10.63 2.94
CA LYS A 78 6.36 11.65 1.92
C LYS A 78 5.60 11.38 0.60
N LEU A 79 5.36 10.11 0.29
CA LEU A 79 4.65 9.67 -0.92
C LEU A 79 3.12 9.66 -0.77
N THR A 80 2.60 9.62 0.47
CA THR A 80 1.16 9.57 0.79
C THR A 80 0.66 10.80 1.56
N ASP A 81 1.34 11.93 1.45
CA ASP A 81 1.02 13.18 2.15
C ASP A 81 0.88 13.03 3.69
N ASN A 82 1.66 12.13 4.30
CA ASN A 82 1.62 11.80 5.74
C ASN A 82 0.22 11.41 6.30
N ARG A 83 -0.68 10.94 5.45
CA ARG A 83 -2.04 10.58 5.88
C ARG A 83 -2.09 9.33 6.74
N ILE A 84 -1.11 8.43 6.61
CA ILE A 84 -1.05 7.19 7.41
C ILE A 84 -0.28 7.46 8.69
N PRO A 85 -0.92 7.35 9.88
CA PRO A 85 -0.24 7.56 11.16
C PRO A 85 0.89 6.56 11.37
N ARG A 86 2.04 7.05 11.86
CA ARG A 86 3.20 6.18 12.17
C ARG A 86 2.83 5.20 13.28
N ASN A 87 3.27 3.97 13.13
CA ASN A 87 3.02 2.88 14.11
C ASN A 87 1.55 2.56 14.39
N ALA A 88 0.59 3.07 13.60
CA ALA A 88 -0.80 2.69 13.73
C ALA A 88 -0.97 1.19 13.48
N SER A 89 -1.65 0.51 14.40
CA SER A 89 -2.08 -0.88 14.26
C SER A 89 -3.34 -0.97 13.38
N ASP A 90 -3.67 -2.20 12.96
CA ASP A 90 -4.96 -2.50 12.35
C ASP A 90 -6.06 -2.60 13.42
N PHE A 91 -5.69 -2.80 14.69
CA PHE A 91 -6.61 -2.81 15.82
C PHE A 91 -7.23 -1.41 16.00
N ARG A 92 -8.52 -1.32 15.73
CA ARG A 92 -9.25 -0.06 15.73
C ARG A 92 -10.76 -0.24 15.90
N LEU A 93 -11.41 0.83 16.35
CA LEU A 93 -12.84 1.01 16.27
C LEU A 93 -13.15 2.03 15.20
N VAL A 94 -14.11 1.73 14.34
CA VAL A 94 -14.59 2.63 13.27
C VAL A 94 -16.09 2.82 13.39
N ASP A 95 -16.54 4.07 13.27
CA ASP A 95 -17.95 4.44 13.20
C ASP A 95 -18.63 3.84 11.96
N ARG A 96 -19.95 3.69 12.02
CA ARG A 96 -20.79 3.22 10.90
C ARG A 96 -20.52 4.01 9.62
N LYS A 97 -20.47 5.32 9.70
CA LYS A 97 -20.22 6.20 8.54
C LYS A 97 -18.88 5.88 7.86
N VAL A 98 -17.86 5.58 8.67
CA VAL A 98 -16.51 5.26 8.17
C VAL A 98 -16.51 3.92 7.44
N TYR A 99 -17.04 2.85 8.06
CA TYR A 99 -17.00 1.55 7.42
C TYR A 99 -17.96 1.44 6.22
N GLU A 100 -19.11 2.13 6.24
CA GLU A 100 -19.99 2.23 5.09
C GLU A 100 -19.35 3.01 3.93
N THR A 101 -18.62 4.09 4.21
CA THR A 101 -17.85 4.82 3.21
C THR A 101 -16.75 3.94 2.60
N VAL A 102 -15.98 3.22 3.45
CA VAL A 102 -14.95 2.29 2.97
C VAL A 102 -15.55 1.13 2.18
N ARG A 103 -16.74 0.66 2.52
CA ARG A 103 -17.49 -0.37 1.78
C ARG A 103 -17.80 0.07 0.35
N GLN A 104 -18.11 1.34 0.12
CA GLN A 104 -18.41 1.90 -1.21
C GLN A 104 -17.18 2.06 -2.12
N LEU A 105 -15.98 1.94 -1.57
CA LEU A 105 -14.76 2.02 -2.36
C LEU A 105 -14.51 0.66 -3.04
N ASP A 106 -14.58 0.60 -4.36
CA ASP A 106 -14.50 -0.64 -5.16
C ASP A 106 -13.08 -1.03 -5.59
N GLU A 107 -12.06 -0.47 -4.95
CA GLU A 107 -10.66 -0.78 -5.27
C GLU A 107 -10.36 -2.29 -5.16
N ARG A 108 -9.72 -2.87 -6.18
CA ARG A 108 -9.37 -4.30 -6.22
C ARG A 108 -8.07 -4.60 -5.48
N ASN A 109 -7.15 -3.66 -5.52
CA ASN A 109 -5.89 -3.77 -4.78
C ASN A 109 -6.01 -3.04 -3.43
N ARG A 110 -6.93 -3.53 -2.57
CA ARG A 110 -7.25 -2.90 -1.29
C ARG A 110 -6.09 -2.95 -0.32
N PHE A 111 -5.74 -1.80 0.21
CA PHE A 111 -4.95 -1.64 1.41
C PHE A 111 -5.81 -0.95 2.47
N VAL A 112 -6.59 -1.76 3.21
CA VAL A 112 -7.67 -1.29 4.09
C VAL A 112 -7.20 -0.25 5.11
N ARG A 113 -5.97 -0.40 5.65
CA ARG A 113 -5.37 0.62 6.53
C ARG A 113 -5.22 1.99 5.87
N GLY A 114 -4.81 2.01 4.61
CA GLY A 114 -4.69 3.23 3.81
C GLY A 114 -6.04 3.86 3.53
N LEU A 115 -7.06 3.05 3.26
CA LEU A 115 -8.42 3.53 3.02
C LEU A 115 -8.99 4.28 4.23
N PHE A 116 -8.83 3.76 5.44
CA PHE A 116 -9.25 4.47 6.66
C PHE A 116 -8.56 5.82 6.86
N ALA A 117 -7.32 5.97 6.40
CA ALA A 117 -6.62 7.24 6.43
C ALA A 117 -7.06 8.18 5.30
N TRP A 118 -7.38 7.59 4.13
CA TRP A 118 -7.74 8.34 2.92
C TRP A 118 -9.13 8.98 3.03
N VAL A 119 -10.11 8.31 3.64
CA VAL A 119 -11.48 8.81 3.79
C VAL A 119 -11.57 10.07 4.68
N GLY A 120 -10.55 10.35 5.51
CA GLY A 120 -10.36 11.65 6.17
C GLY A 120 -11.30 11.96 7.34
N PHE A 121 -11.97 10.97 7.93
CA PHE A 121 -12.80 11.12 9.12
C PHE A 121 -11.98 11.49 10.37
N ARG A 122 -12.63 12.07 11.36
CA ARG A 122 -11.99 12.51 12.61
C ARG A 122 -11.40 11.32 13.35
N SER A 123 -10.07 11.26 13.40
CA SER A 123 -9.33 10.11 13.90
C SER A 123 -8.48 10.46 15.11
N THR A 124 -8.29 9.49 16.02
CA THR A 124 -7.34 9.57 17.13
C THR A 124 -6.67 8.24 17.38
N GLY A 125 -5.47 8.27 17.98
CA GLY A 125 -4.74 7.07 18.35
C GLY A 125 -4.59 6.94 19.87
N ILE A 126 -4.66 5.72 20.38
CA ILE A 126 -4.37 5.38 21.77
C ILE A 126 -3.03 4.63 21.81
N GLU A 127 -2.08 5.15 22.56
CA GLU A 127 -0.77 4.54 22.72
C GLU A 127 -0.85 3.31 23.62
N HIS A 128 -0.34 2.18 23.12
CA HIS A 128 -0.29 0.95 23.90
C HIS A 128 0.95 0.13 23.54
N GLU A 129 1.53 -0.57 24.53
CA GLU A 129 2.58 -1.55 24.29
C GLU A 129 1.98 -2.84 23.73
N ARG A 130 2.48 -3.26 22.56
CA ARG A 130 1.99 -4.50 21.96
C ARG A 130 2.60 -5.71 22.67
N PRO A 131 1.80 -6.63 23.25
CA PRO A 131 2.31 -7.84 23.88
C PRO A 131 3.04 -8.73 22.86
N GLU A 132 3.94 -9.58 23.36
CA GLU A 132 4.59 -10.59 22.52
C GLU A 132 3.56 -11.59 21.97
N ARG A 133 3.86 -12.16 20.81
CA ARG A 133 2.99 -13.19 20.24
C ARG A 133 2.94 -14.40 21.16
N PHE A 134 1.72 -14.86 21.45
CA PHE A 134 1.50 -16.07 22.24
C PHE A 134 2.03 -17.34 21.57
N GLY A 135 2.24 -17.34 20.24
CA GLY A 135 2.81 -18.46 19.51
C GLY A 135 3.05 -18.15 18.01
N GLY A 136 3.91 -18.93 17.40
CA GLY A 136 4.24 -18.85 15.98
C GLY A 136 5.45 -17.98 15.65
N THR A 137 6.18 -18.36 14.59
CA THR A 137 7.30 -17.59 14.04
C THR A 137 6.81 -16.55 13.06
N SER A 138 7.40 -15.36 13.11
CA SER A 138 7.10 -14.30 12.11
C SER A 138 7.41 -14.80 10.70
N LYS A 139 6.39 -14.96 9.86
CA LYS A 139 6.53 -15.30 8.43
C LYS A 139 7.04 -14.14 7.58
N ALA A 140 7.41 -13.02 8.20
CA ALA A 140 7.96 -11.86 7.52
C ALA A 140 9.43 -12.10 7.12
N HIS A 141 9.65 -12.90 6.08
CA HIS A 141 10.94 -12.93 5.39
C HIS A 141 11.19 -11.55 4.75
N SER A 142 12.42 -11.05 4.83
CA SER A 142 12.81 -9.70 4.39
C SER A 142 12.32 -9.34 2.97
N PHE A 143 12.35 -10.28 2.03
CA PHE A 143 11.86 -10.07 0.66
C PHE A 143 10.35 -9.81 0.58
N LYS A 144 9.52 -10.47 1.42
CA LYS A 144 8.07 -10.24 1.43
C LYS A 144 7.69 -8.88 2.01
N VAL A 145 8.50 -8.36 2.93
CA VAL A 145 8.31 -7.01 3.48
C VAL A 145 8.63 -5.95 2.44
N ILE A 146 9.69 -6.17 1.64
CA ILE A 146 10.06 -5.29 0.53
C ILE A 146 8.96 -5.29 -0.54
N ASP A 147 8.47 -6.46 -0.95
CA ASP A 147 7.37 -6.60 -1.91
C ASP A 147 6.09 -5.89 -1.43
N LEU A 148 5.74 -6.06 -0.14
CA LEU A 148 4.61 -5.35 0.46
C LEU A 148 4.80 -3.83 0.48
N ALA A 149 6.04 -3.38 0.73
CA ALA A 149 6.41 -1.98 0.71
C ALA A 149 6.24 -1.37 -0.69
N PHE A 150 6.77 -2.04 -1.71
CA PHE A 150 6.61 -1.61 -3.09
C PHE A 150 5.14 -1.56 -3.49
N LYS A 151 4.35 -2.60 -3.20
CA LYS A 151 2.91 -2.62 -3.47
C LYS A 151 2.17 -1.46 -2.80
N GLY A 152 2.49 -1.16 -1.54
CA GLY A 152 1.90 -0.01 -0.85
C GLY A 152 2.25 1.33 -1.50
N ILE A 153 3.49 1.52 -1.93
CA ILE A 153 3.94 2.74 -2.61
C ILE A 153 3.25 2.90 -3.97
N PHE A 154 3.26 1.85 -4.79
CA PHE A 154 2.67 1.90 -6.13
C PHE A 154 1.15 2.03 -6.10
N ALA A 155 0.46 1.39 -5.14
CA ALA A 155 -0.99 1.48 -5.02
C ALA A 155 -1.49 2.88 -4.58
N HIS A 156 -0.67 3.64 -3.81
CA HIS A 156 -1.12 4.89 -3.19
C HIS A 156 -0.33 6.12 -3.62
N SER A 157 0.60 6.00 -4.57
CA SER A 157 1.46 7.11 -4.96
C SER A 157 1.78 7.13 -6.45
N TYR A 158 1.56 8.28 -7.08
CA TYR A 158 2.00 8.55 -8.46
C TYR A 158 3.44 9.09 -8.53
N VAL A 159 4.13 9.22 -7.39
CA VAL A 159 5.50 9.77 -7.36
C VAL A 159 6.48 8.94 -8.16
N PRO A 160 6.51 7.59 -8.13
CA PRO A 160 7.40 6.82 -8.99
C PRO A 160 7.16 7.09 -10.47
N LEU A 161 5.92 7.25 -10.90
CA LEU A 161 5.57 7.55 -12.28
C LEU A 161 6.04 8.96 -12.69
N ARG A 162 5.87 9.96 -11.81
CA ARG A 162 6.38 11.33 -12.04
C ARG A 162 7.90 11.38 -12.11
N LEU A 163 8.60 10.57 -11.29
CA LEU A 163 10.06 10.46 -11.35
C LEU A 163 10.53 9.92 -12.68
N ILE A 164 9.86 8.92 -13.26
CA ILE A 164 10.16 8.42 -14.61
C ILE A 164 10.03 9.54 -15.64
N THR A 165 8.92 10.27 -15.59
CA THR A 165 8.69 11.39 -16.51
C THR A 165 9.78 12.44 -16.37
N LEU A 166 10.15 12.83 -15.15
CA LEU A 166 11.22 13.80 -14.90
C LEU A 166 12.57 13.31 -15.42
N ILE A 167 12.93 12.06 -15.13
CA ILE A 167 14.18 11.44 -15.63
C ILE A 167 14.15 11.41 -17.15
N GLY A 168 13.05 11.02 -17.78
CA GLY A 168 12.89 10.99 -19.23
C GLY A 168 13.08 12.36 -19.86
N VAL A 169 12.50 13.41 -19.29
CA VAL A 169 12.68 14.79 -19.76
C VAL A 169 14.14 15.23 -19.64
N VAL A 170 14.78 15.02 -18.48
CA VAL A 170 16.19 15.38 -18.27
C VAL A 170 17.10 14.66 -19.25
N LEU A 171 16.91 13.36 -19.46
CA LEU A 171 17.70 12.58 -20.42
C LEU A 171 17.46 13.02 -21.86
N SER A 172 16.23 13.34 -22.23
CA SER A 172 15.91 13.84 -23.56
C SER A 172 16.62 15.18 -23.84
N VAL A 173 16.57 16.11 -22.89
CA VAL A 173 17.28 17.39 -22.98
C VAL A 173 18.79 17.15 -23.09
N LEU A 174 19.37 16.29 -22.26
CA LEU A 174 20.79 15.96 -22.29
C LEU A 174 21.18 15.32 -23.62
N ALA A 175 20.38 14.42 -24.16
CA ALA A 175 20.62 13.78 -25.46
C ALA A 175 20.63 14.80 -26.59
N VAL A 176 19.68 15.75 -26.62
CA VAL A 176 19.62 16.81 -27.61
C VAL A 176 20.87 17.70 -27.51
N VAL A 177 21.23 18.16 -26.32
CA VAL A 177 22.42 18.98 -26.08
C VAL A 177 23.67 18.24 -26.53
N THR A 178 23.85 16.98 -26.13
CA THR A 178 25.02 16.16 -26.52
C THR A 178 25.09 15.99 -28.04
N THR A 179 23.96 15.74 -28.70
CA THR A 179 23.88 15.58 -30.15
C THR A 179 24.32 16.87 -30.87
N VAL A 180 23.83 18.03 -30.42
CA VAL A 180 24.20 19.35 -31.01
C VAL A 180 25.68 19.63 -30.79
N VAL A 181 26.20 19.42 -29.57
CA VAL A 181 27.64 19.62 -29.27
C VAL A 181 28.50 18.72 -30.14
N MET A 182 28.16 17.43 -30.26
CA MET A 182 28.89 16.48 -31.09
C MET A 182 28.86 16.89 -32.58
N ALA A 183 27.70 17.32 -33.07
CA ALA A 183 27.60 17.81 -34.46
C ALA A 183 28.51 19.01 -34.73
N LEU A 184 28.57 19.97 -33.80
CA LEU A 184 29.45 21.13 -33.89
C LEU A 184 30.94 20.74 -33.85
N VAL A 185 31.34 19.83 -32.97
CA VAL A 185 32.71 19.31 -32.88
C VAL A 185 33.09 18.58 -34.15
N TRP A 186 32.22 17.74 -34.70
CA TRP A 186 32.49 17.04 -35.96
C TRP A 186 32.63 17.99 -37.16
N PHE A 187 31.84 19.05 -37.16
CA PHE A 187 31.97 20.08 -38.20
C PHE A 187 33.29 20.86 -38.11
N ALA A 188 33.80 21.09 -36.88
CA ALA A 188 35.01 21.87 -36.65
C ALA A 188 36.33 21.08 -36.80
N ILE A 189 36.37 19.82 -36.38
CA ILE A 189 37.61 19.03 -36.20
C ILE A 189 37.63 17.78 -37.11
N GLY A 190 36.50 17.40 -37.69
CA GLY A 190 36.32 16.13 -38.41
C GLY A 190 36.00 14.98 -37.47
N VAL A 191 35.59 13.83 -38.04
CA VAL A 191 35.13 12.65 -37.28
C VAL A 191 36.34 11.81 -36.85
N PRO A 192 36.72 11.75 -35.58
CA PRO A 192 37.74 10.82 -35.11
C PRO A 192 37.10 9.43 -34.95
N PHE A 193 37.66 8.41 -35.53
CA PHE A 193 37.22 7.00 -35.41
C PHE A 193 37.50 6.39 -34.01
N ALA A 194 38.14 7.14 -33.11
CA ALA A 194 38.44 6.77 -31.74
C ALA A 194 37.26 7.11 -30.84
N GLY A 195 36.37 6.17 -30.57
CA GLY A 195 35.22 6.41 -29.65
C GLY A 195 34.12 5.36 -29.73
N PHE A 196 34.30 4.33 -30.54
CA PHE A 196 33.29 3.26 -30.67
C PHE A 196 32.91 2.63 -29.29
N GLY A 197 33.91 2.37 -28.43
CA GLY A 197 33.68 1.81 -27.10
C GLY A 197 32.87 2.75 -26.21
N THR A 198 33.10 4.06 -26.27
CA THR A 198 32.34 5.06 -25.52
C THR A 198 30.90 5.16 -26.01
N LEU A 199 30.69 5.14 -27.33
CA LEU A 199 29.35 5.15 -27.92
C LEU A 199 28.57 3.88 -27.53
N PHE A 200 29.19 2.72 -27.64
CA PHE A 200 28.59 1.46 -27.27
C PHE A 200 28.18 1.44 -25.78
N SER A 201 29.07 1.86 -24.88
CA SER A 201 28.79 1.95 -23.45
C SER A 201 27.65 2.91 -23.13
N LEU A 202 27.61 4.07 -23.83
CA LEU A 202 26.51 5.04 -23.65
C LEU A 202 25.17 4.48 -24.13
N VAL A 203 25.13 3.80 -25.27
CA VAL A 203 23.93 3.17 -25.81
C VAL A 203 23.41 2.08 -24.82
N VAL A 204 24.31 1.22 -24.36
CA VAL A 204 23.92 0.17 -23.36
C VAL A 204 23.37 0.79 -22.07
N LEU A 205 23.99 1.87 -21.58
CA LEU A 205 23.52 2.58 -20.39
C LEU A 205 22.11 3.18 -20.61
N LEU A 206 21.89 3.83 -21.76
CA LEU A 206 20.59 4.43 -22.08
C LEU A 206 19.49 3.38 -22.26
N PHE A 207 19.79 2.24 -22.89
CA PHE A 207 18.84 1.13 -22.99
C PHE A 207 18.56 0.50 -21.63
N GLY A 208 19.59 0.31 -20.79
CA GLY A 208 19.42 -0.18 -19.43
C GLY A 208 18.46 0.70 -18.61
N LEU A 209 18.63 2.04 -18.72
CA LEU A 209 17.75 2.99 -18.06
C LEU A 209 16.33 2.99 -18.65
N LEU A 210 16.20 2.86 -19.98
CA LEU A 210 14.90 2.72 -20.65
C LEU A 210 14.15 1.47 -20.15
N PHE A 211 14.82 0.31 -20.06
CA PHE A 211 14.20 -0.90 -19.54
C PHE A 211 13.78 -0.77 -18.06
N LEU A 212 14.59 -0.08 -17.24
CA LEU A 212 14.21 0.22 -15.86
C LEU A 212 12.92 1.05 -15.81
N MET A 213 12.83 2.11 -16.61
CA MET A 213 11.63 2.95 -16.69
C MET A 213 10.41 2.17 -17.20
N MET A 214 10.58 1.32 -18.22
CA MET A 214 9.52 0.42 -18.68
C MET A 214 9.07 -0.57 -17.62
N GLY A 215 9.99 -1.08 -16.78
CA GLY A 215 9.66 -1.95 -15.66
C GLY A 215 8.72 -1.27 -14.67
N ILE A 216 8.97 -0.01 -14.33
CA ILE A 216 8.10 0.75 -13.44
C ILE A 216 6.74 1.03 -14.08
N VAL A 217 6.68 1.38 -15.36
CA VAL A 217 5.42 1.55 -16.11
C VAL A 217 4.62 0.24 -16.14
N SER A 218 5.29 -0.90 -16.33
CA SER A 218 4.66 -2.22 -16.31
C SER A 218 4.02 -2.56 -14.97
N GLU A 219 4.61 -2.12 -13.84
CA GLU A 219 4.02 -2.30 -12.51
C GLU A 219 2.69 -1.54 -12.39
N TYR A 220 2.62 -0.28 -12.83
CA TYR A 220 1.36 0.47 -12.86
C TYR A 220 0.33 -0.14 -13.81
N LEU A 221 0.77 -0.63 -14.96
CA LEU A 221 -0.12 -1.34 -15.90
C LEU A 221 -0.69 -2.62 -15.25
N GLY A 222 0.11 -3.33 -14.45
CA GLY A 222 -0.34 -4.47 -13.67
C GLY A 222 -1.43 -4.11 -12.67
N LEU A 223 -1.31 -2.98 -11.96
CA LEU A 223 -2.35 -2.49 -11.05
C LEU A 223 -3.63 -2.12 -11.81
N VAL A 224 -3.53 -1.42 -12.93
CA VAL A 224 -4.68 -1.09 -13.79
C VAL A 224 -5.35 -2.37 -14.31
N TYR A 225 -4.56 -3.37 -14.69
CA TYR A 225 -5.10 -4.64 -15.16
C TYR A 225 -5.89 -5.39 -14.07
N GLU A 226 -5.42 -5.42 -12.83
CA GLU A 226 -6.17 -6.00 -11.71
C GLU A 226 -7.48 -5.23 -11.44
N GLU A 227 -7.45 -3.90 -11.56
CA GLU A 227 -8.63 -3.04 -11.40
C GLU A 227 -9.66 -3.29 -12.49
N VAL A 228 -9.23 -3.37 -13.75
CA VAL A 228 -10.12 -3.64 -14.92
C VAL A 228 -10.73 -5.04 -14.88
N LYS A 229 -10.03 -6.04 -14.31
CA LYS A 229 -10.58 -7.40 -14.15
C LYS A 229 -11.79 -7.47 -13.24
N GLN A 230 -11.95 -6.54 -12.32
CA GLN A 230 -13.06 -6.46 -11.38
C GLN A 230 -13.35 -7.77 -10.61
N ARG A 231 -12.32 -8.56 -10.32
CA ARG A 231 -12.48 -9.75 -9.49
C ARG A 231 -12.83 -9.35 -8.06
N PRO A 232 -13.83 -10.00 -7.41
CA PRO A 232 -14.23 -9.64 -6.06
C PRO A 232 -13.08 -9.82 -5.07
N ASN A 233 -12.99 -8.92 -4.09
CA ASN A 233 -11.96 -8.92 -3.05
C ASN A 233 -12.06 -10.14 -2.12
N PHE A 234 -13.24 -10.74 -2.02
CA PHE A 234 -13.49 -11.99 -1.32
C PHE A 234 -14.68 -12.73 -1.95
N ILE A 235 -14.81 -14.02 -1.64
CA ILE A 235 -15.95 -14.86 -2.04
C ILE A 235 -16.40 -15.61 -0.78
N VAL A 236 -17.67 -15.47 -0.42
CA VAL A 236 -18.29 -16.20 0.69
C VAL A 236 -18.63 -17.60 0.23
N ARG A 237 -18.21 -18.61 0.98
CA ARG A 237 -18.58 -20.02 0.76
C ARG A 237 -19.88 -20.38 1.48
N GLY A 238 -20.12 -19.75 2.61
CA GLY A 238 -21.30 -19.94 3.46
C GLY A 238 -21.22 -19.00 4.65
N ASP A 239 -22.34 -18.61 5.18
CA ASP A 239 -22.52 -17.75 6.33
C ASP A 239 -23.33 -18.50 7.40
N ILE A 240 -23.04 -18.19 8.65
CA ILE A 240 -23.75 -18.74 9.81
C ILE A 240 -24.07 -17.57 10.74
N GLY A 241 -25.37 -17.34 11.01
CA GLY A 241 -25.82 -16.32 11.95
C GLY A 241 -25.88 -14.89 11.38
N PHE A 242 -25.75 -14.72 10.07
CA PHE A 242 -25.93 -13.43 9.39
C PHE A 242 -27.16 -13.47 8.49
N ASN A 243 -27.92 -12.38 8.45
CA ASN A 243 -29.08 -12.22 7.56
C ASN A 243 -28.68 -11.73 6.15
N GLY A 244 -27.51 -12.10 5.65
CA GLY A 244 -26.94 -11.62 4.39
C GLY A 244 -26.38 -10.20 4.46
N PRO A 245 -25.57 -9.77 3.48
CA PRO A 245 -25.13 -8.38 3.39
C PRO A 245 -26.32 -7.46 3.20
N ALA A 246 -26.40 -6.38 3.97
CA ALA A 246 -27.39 -5.34 3.78
C ALA A 246 -27.15 -4.67 2.42
N ASP A 247 -27.97 -5.02 1.44
CA ASP A 247 -28.01 -4.49 0.08
C ASP A 247 -26.68 -4.42 -0.71
N GLY A 248 -26.52 -5.28 -1.71
CA GLY A 248 -25.66 -5.10 -2.87
C GLY A 248 -24.53 -6.10 -3.11
N GLY A 249 -24.24 -7.03 -2.20
CA GLY A 249 -23.28 -8.10 -2.49
C GLY A 249 -23.89 -9.13 -3.42
N GLN A 250 -23.40 -9.24 -4.65
CA GLN A 250 -23.80 -10.29 -5.59
C GLN A 250 -23.54 -11.67 -4.97
N THR A 251 -24.57 -12.25 -4.37
CA THR A 251 -24.65 -13.70 -4.18
C THR A 251 -24.77 -14.30 -5.58
N GLY A 252 -23.63 -14.60 -6.18
CA GLY A 252 -23.62 -15.44 -7.37
C GLY A 252 -24.12 -16.83 -6.96
N ASP A 253 -25.37 -17.13 -7.26
CA ASP A 253 -25.87 -18.48 -7.35
C ASP A 253 -25.01 -19.21 -8.41
N LEU A 254 -23.95 -19.88 -7.93
CA LEU A 254 -23.27 -20.86 -8.76
C LEU A 254 -24.17 -22.08 -8.83
N PRO A 255 -24.59 -22.53 -10.03
CA PRO A 255 -25.34 -23.77 -10.19
C PRO A 255 -24.51 -24.95 -9.68
N ARG A 256 -25.19 -25.89 -9.02
CA ARG A 256 -24.65 -27.13 -8.46
C ARG A 256 -24.04 -28.04 -9.54
#